data_01459722a6f3f5f0b46a61a6f70c5360
#
_entry.id   01459722a6f3f5f0b46a61a6f70c5360
#
_cell.length_a   1.000
_cell.length_b   1.000
_cell.length_c   1.000
_cell.angle_alpha   90.00
_cell.angle_beta   90.00
_cell.angle_gamma   90.00
#
_symmetry.space_group_name_H-M   'P 1'
#
loop_
_entity.id
_entity.type
_entity.pdbx_description
1 polymer ?
#
loop_
_entity_poly.entity_id
_entity_poly.type
_entity_poly.pdbx_seq_one_letter_code
_entity_poly.pdbx_strand_id
1 'polypeptide(L)'
;MQTKQELEEWYEQDDPWEYTVTPDDIYRKRFYLTVLDGLDECFDRALDIGAGEGFITKDLPAKQIHAIEMSDTAASRLPGNVERVFSPQGVYDLVLATGLLYRQYDHERIARLMSEAASKYVCVGGIEDWLLPYPFGRMIATFRFPYREYISVFNVYEYDEYCPWSLA
;
A
#
# COMPACT_ATOMS: atom_id res chain seq x y z
N MET A 1 -0.11 18.74 5.03
CA MET A 1 -0.27 17.30 5.33
C MET A 1 -1.75 17.03 5.53
N GLN A 2 -2.31 16.06 4.84
CA GLN A 2 -3.75 15.72 4.94
C GLN A 2 -4.06 15.23 6.36
N THR A 3 -5.04 15.83 6.98
CA THR A 3 -5.46 15.52 8.35
C THR A 3 -6.48 14.37 8.37
N LYS A 4 -6.66 13.74 9.55
CA LYS A 4 -7.71 12.74 9.71
C LYS A 4 -9.10 13.32 9.41
N GLN A 5 -9.36 14.56 9.82
CA GLN A 5 -10.66 15.21 9.58
C GLN A 5 -10.93 15.39 8.08
N GLU A 6 -9.94 15.87 7.30
CA GLU A 6 -10.07 16.01 5.85
C GLU A 6 -10.31 14.66 5.16
N LEU A 7 -9.71 13.58 5.66
CA LEU A 7 -9.98 12.23 5.17
C LEU A 7 -11.40 11.77 5.50
N GLU A 8 -11.89 12.02 6.72
CA GLU A 8 -13.27 11.67 7.10
C GLU A 8 -14.29 12.39 6.22
N GLU A 9 -14.10 13.70 5.99
CA GLU A 9 -14.95 14.51 5.10
C GLU A 9 -14.91 13.95 3.65
N TRP A 10 -13.74 13.51 3.19
CA TRP A 10 -13.59 12.92 1.86
C TRP A 10 -14.35 11.59 1.73
N TYR A 11 -14.31 10.76 2.76
CA TYR A 11 -15.01 9.47 2.81
C TYR A 11 -16.48 9.56 3.24
N GLU A 12 -17.08 10.75 3.37
CA GLU A 12 -18.54 10.89 3.53
C GLU A 12 -19.31 10.26 2.37
N GLN A 13 -18.74 10.29 1.17
CA GLN A 13 -19.24 9.54 0.00
C GLN A 13 -18.54 8.19 -0.14
N ASP A 14 -19.24 7.22 -0.72
CA ASP A 14 -18.67 5.91 -1.04
C ASP A 14 -17.73 6.04 -2.25
N ASP A 15 -16.60 5.29 -2.21
CA ASP A 15 -15.60 5.27 -3.29
C ASP A 15 -15.25 6.66 -3.83
N PRO A 16 -14.79 7.60 -2.97
CA PRO A 16 -14.56 9.00 -3.38
C PRO A 16 -13.49 9.16 -4.44
N TRP A 17 -12.70 8.11 -4.68
CA TRP A 17 -11.67 8.04 -5.71
C TRP A 17 -12.17 7.44 -7.03
N GLU A 18 -13.41 6.92 -7.05
CA GLU A 18 -14.01 6.21 -8.18
C GLU A 18 -13.18 4.97 -8.63
N TYR A 19 -12.48 4.33 -7.69
CA TYR A 19 -11.61 3.19 -7.97
C TYR A 19 -12.35 1.98 -8.55
N THR A 20 -13.59 1.78 -8.13
CA THR A 20 -14.38 0.60 -8.54
C THR A 20 -14.92 0.72 -9.96
N VAL A 21 -15.01 1.93 -10.52
CA VAL A 21 -15.60 2.20 -11.84
C VAL A 21 -14.60 2.73 -12.87
N THR A 22 -13.48 3.29 -12.43
CA THR A 22 -12.47 3.86 -13.33
C THR A 22 -11.62 2.76 -13.97
N PRO A 23 -11.58 2.64 -15.31
CA PRO A 23 -10.83 1.58 -15.99
C PRO A 23 -9.35 1.53 -15.64
N ASP A 24 -8.70 2.69 -15.52
CA ASP A 24 -7.29 2.80 -15.19
C ASP A 24 -6.99 2.25 -13.79
N ASP A 25 -7.89 2.47 -12.82
CA ASP A 25 -7.75 1.95 -11.46
C ASP A 25 -7.99 0.45 -11.39
N ILE A 26 -8.97 -0.04 -12.14
CA ILE A 26 -9.21 -1.49 -12.28
C ILE A 26 -8.00 -2.18 -12.92
N TYR A 27 -7.40 -1.55 -13.96
CA TYR A 27 -6.17 -2.05 -14.59
C TYR A 27 -5.01 -2.04 -13.61
N ARG A 28 -4.77 -0.92 -12.91
CA ARG A 28 -3.72 -0.75 -11.91
C ARG A 28 -3.80 -1.84 -10.83
N LYS A 29 -4.99 -2.05 -10.26
CA LYS A 29 -5.22 -3.12 -9.29
C LYS A 29 -4.85 -4.50 -9.83
N ARG A 30 -5.38 -4.87 -11.01
CA ARG A 30 -5.09 -6.17 -11.62
C ARG A 30 -3.60 -6.35 -11.87
N PHE A 31 -2.95 -5.28 -12.34
CA PHE A 31 -1.52 -5.29 -12.58
C PHE A 31 -0.73 -5.56 -11.29
N TYR A 32 -1.02 -4.82 -10.21
CA TYR A 32 -0.35 -5.02 -8.92
C TYR A 32 -0.57 -6.45 -8.40
N LEU A 33 -1.78 -6.94 -8.41
CA LEU A 33 -2.08 -8.31 -7.96
C LEU A 33 -1.35 -9.37 -8.78
N THR A 34 -1.27 -9.20 -10.10
CA THR A 34 -0.50 -10.12 -10.97
C THR A 34 0.98 -10.13 -10.62
N VAL A 35 1.57 -8.98 -10.32
CA VAL A 35 2.96 -8.89 -9.88
C VAL A 35 3.15 -9.60 -8.54
N LEU A 36 2.24 -9.38 -7.58
CA LEU A 36 2.31 -9.99 -6.25
C LEU A 36 2.15 -11.52 -6.31
N ASP A 37 1.23 -12.03 -7.12
CA ASP A 37 1.07 -13.48 -7.37
C ASP A 37 2.35 -14.10 -7.96
N GLY A 38 3.11 -13.33 -8.74
CA GLY A 38 4.39 -13.76 -9.30
C GLY A 38 5.55 -13.80 -8.30
N LEU A 39 5.40 -13.15 -7.12
CA LEU A 39 6.43 -13.17 -6.06
C LEU A 39 6.29 -14.39 -5.15
N ASP A 40 5.06 -14.72 -4.79
CA ASP A 40 4.71 -15.87 -3.96
C ASP A 40 3.24 -16.24 -4.25
N GLU A 41 2.94 -17.52 -4.34
CA GLU A 41 1.57 -17.98 -4.62
C GLU A 41 0.58 -17.59 -3.52
N CYS A 42 1.05 -17.54 -2.26
CA CYS A 42 0.24 -17.09 -1.14
C CYS A 42 1.12 -16.70 0.05
N PHE A 43 1.14 -15.42 0.38
CA PHE A 43 1.80 -14.93 1.58
C PHE A 43 1.09 -15.43 2.84
N ASP A 44 1.82 -15.66 3.92
CA ASP A 44 1.17 -15.98 5.19
C ASP A 44 0.47 -14.72 5.74
N ARG A 45 1.16 -13.56 5.70
CA ARG A 45 0.62 -12.31 6.23
C ARG A 45 0.95 -11.12 5.31
N ALA A 46 -0.06 -10.32 5.02
CA ALA A 46 0.10 -9.05 4.31
C ALA A 46 -0.39 -7.88 5.15
N LEU A 47 0.30 -6.74 5.03
CA LEU A 47 -0.09 -5.45 5.59
C LEU A 47 -0.22 -4.43 4.47
N ASP A 48 -1.39 -3.80 4.36
CA ASP A 48 -1.63 -2.66 3.48
C ASP A 48 -1.74 -1.38 4.32
N ILE A 49 -0.87 -0.42 4.06
CA ILE A 49 -0.87 0.86 4.76
C ILE A 49 -1.55 1.90 3.88
N GLY A 50 -2.62 2.52 4.41
CA GLY A 50 -3.50 3.42 3.67
C GLY A 50 -4.45 2.68 2.74
N ALA A 51 -5.07 1.65 3.27
CA ALA A 51 -5.93 0.74 2.52
C ALA A 51 -7.20 1.38 1.95
N GLY A 52 -7.61 2.55 2.48
CA GLY A 52 -8.89 3.16 2.16
C GLY A 52 -10.04 2.21 2.48
N GLU A 53 -10.95 2.03 1.53
CA GLU A 53 -12.07 1.08 1.63
C GLU A 53 -11.67 -0.36 1.23
N GLY A 54 -10.37 -0.64 1.04
CA GLY A 54 -9.86 -1.98 0.74
C GLY A 54 -9.97 -2.39 -0.72
N PHE A 55 -9.98 -1.44 -1.66
CA PHE A 55 -10.13 -1.72 -3.09
C PHE A 55 -9.07 -2.72 -3.63
N ILE A 56 -7.81 -2.54 -3.27
CA ILE A 56 -6.72 -3.48 -3.61
C ILE A 56 -6.60 -4.54 -2.52
N THR A 57 -6.64 -4.13 -1.27
CA THR A 57 -6.35 -4.90 -0.07
C THR A 57 -7.09 -6.23 0.01
N LYS A 58 -8.38 -6.25 -0.32
CA LYS A 58 -9.24 -7.44 -0.22
C LYS A 58 -8.81 -8.62 -1.08
N ASP A 59 -8.06 -8.35 -2.15
CA ASP A 59 -7.65 -9.35 -3.13
C ASP A 59 -6.14 -9.66 -3.05
N LEU A 60 -5.45 -9.17 -2.01
CA LEU A 60 -4.05 -9.51 -1.78
C LEU A 60 -3.88 -11.03 -1.61
N PRO A 61 -2.85 -11.64 -2.23
CA PRO A 61 -2.63 -13.08 -2.16
C PRO A 61 -2.02 -13.49 -0.81
N ALA A 62 -2.79 -13.36 0.27
CA ALA A 62 -2.34 -13.65 1.63
C ALA A 62 -3.42 -14.36 2.45
N LYS A 63 -2.97 -15.23 3.38
CA LYS A 63 -3.87 -15.96 4.29
C LYS A 63 -4.47 -15.03 5.34
N GLN A 64 -3.69 -14.07 5.84
CA GLN A 64 -4.11 -13.04 6.78
C GLN A 64 -3.79 -11.67 6.21
N ILE A 65 -4.80 -10.81 6.13
CA ILE A 65 -4.68 -9.46 5.57
C ILE A 65 -5.01 -8.45 6.65
N HIS A 66 -4.03 -7.63 7.01
CA HIS A 66 -4.21 -6.50 7.89
C HIS A 66 -4.16 -5.19 7.09
N ALA A 67 -4.91 -4.20 7.56
CA ALA A 67 -4.94 -2.88 6.97
C ALA A 67 -4.76 -1.79 8.04
N ILE A 68 -3.88 -0.84 7.77
CA ILE A 68 -3.82 0.42 8.51
C ILE A 68 -4.53 1.47 7.68
N GLU A 69 -5.63 2.01 8.20
CA GLU A 69 -6.39 3.08 7.59
C GLU A 69 -6.74 4.12 8.66
N MET A 70 -6.45 5.40 8.36
CA MET A 70 -6.62 6.51 9.29
C MET A 70 -8.07 6.94 9.42
N SER A 71 -8.84 6.93 8.32
CA SER A 71 -10.27 7.24 8.32
C SER A 71 -11.05 6.09 8.96
N ASP A 72 -11.87 6.42 9.96
CA ASP A 72 -12.78 5.44 10.58
C ASP A 72 -13.92 5.09 9.62
N THR A 73 -14.35 6.06 8.81
CA THR A 73 -15.38 5.87 7.80
C THR A 73 -14.93 4.90 6.72
N ALA A 74 -13.76 5.14 6.10
CA ALA A 74 -13.19 4.21 5.13
C ALA A 74 -12.97 2.81 5.73
N ALA A 75 -12.39 2.75 6.92
CA ALA A 75 -12.12 1.50 7.60
C ALA A 75 -13.40 0.71 7.96
N SER A 76 -14.53 1.38 8.22
CA SER A 76 -15.81 0.71 8.47
C SER A 76 -16.36 -0.04 7.25
N ARG A 77 -15.85 0.29 6.05
CA ARG A 77 -16.21 -0.32 4.76
C ARG A 77 -15.21 -1.37 4.29
N LEU A 78 -14.18 -1.66 5.09
CA LEU A 78 -13.23 -2.72 4.75
C LEU A 78 -13.97 -4.05 4.59
N PRO A 79 -13.61 -4.85 3.57
CA PRO A 79 -14.20 -6.18 3.38
C PRO A 79 -13.92 -7.12 4.54
N GLY A 80 -14.83 -8.07 4.78
CA GLY A 80 -14.77 -8.94 5.95
C GLY A 80 -13.58 -9.90 6.06
N ASN A 81 -12.76 -10.01 4.99
CA ASN A 81 -11.50 -10.74 4.99
C ASN A 81 -10.29 -9.86 5.34
N VAL A 82 -10.50 -8.56 5.61
CA VAL A 82 -9.45 -7.60 5.96
C VAL A 82 -9.64 -7.15 7.41
N GLU A 83 -8.63 -7.33 8.22
CA GLU A 83 -8.64 -6.87 9.62
C GLU A 83 -8.00 -5.50 9.73
N ARG A 84 -8.74 -4.49 10.24
CA ARG A 84 -8.16 -3.19 10.58
C ARG A 84 -7.26 -3.32 11.80
N VAL A 85 -6.05 -2.79 11.69
CA VAL A 85 -5.10 -2.64 12.80
C VAL A 85 -4.63 -1.17 12.90
N PHE A 86 -4.29 -0.70 14.09
CA PHE A 86 -3.82 0.68 14.31
C PHE A 86 -2.29 0.81 14.24
N SER A 87 -1.62 -0.31 14.33
CA SER A 87 -0.16 -0.45 14.19
C SER A 87 0.16 -1.87 13.75
N PRO A 88 1.34 -2.13 13.17
CA PRO A 88 1.73 -3.48 12.80
C PRO A 88 1.65 -4.46 13.98
N GLN A 89 1.09 -5.62 13.75
CA GLN A 89 0.94 -6.70 14.72
C GLN A 89 2.01 -7.79 14.50
N GLY A 90 3.27 -7.42 14.70
CA GLY A 90 4.44 -8.24 14.36
C GLY A 90 4.90 -8.03 12.92
N VAL A 91 5.52 -9.04 12.31
CA VAL A 91 6.07 -8.94 10.95
C VAL A 91 5.17 -9.56 9.89
N TYR A 92 5.34 -9.11 8.64
CA TYR A 92 4.54 -9.48 7.49
C TYR A 92 5.44 -9.88 6.32
N ASP A 93 5.06 -10.91 5.59
CA ASP A 93 5.77 -11.34 4.38
C ASP A 93 5.65 -10.30 3.26
N LEU A 94 4.51 -9.62 3.21
CA LEU A 94 4.23 -8.55 2.27
C LEU A 94 3.79 -7.29 3.01
N VAL A 95 4.47 -6.17 2.77
CA VAL A 95 4.02 -4.84 3.18
C VAL A 95 3.81 -3.98 1.94
N LEU A 96 2.59 -3.45 1.81
CA LEU A 96 2.17 -2.64 0.67
C LEU A 96 1.82 -1.22 1.12
N ALA A 97 2.17 -0.23 0.30
CA ALA A 97 1.61 1.11 0.37
C ALA A 97 1.44 1.67 -1.04
N THR A 98 0.25 2.16 -1.37
CA THR A 98 -0.04 2.73 -2.68
C THR A 98 -0.56 4.15 -2.56
N GLY A 99 0.10 5.11 -3.26
CA GLY A 99 -0.28 6.52 -3.26
C GLY A 99 -0.01 7.27 -1.97
N LEU A 100 0.90 6.78 -1.11
CA LEU A 100 1.16 7.35 0.21
C LEU A 100 2.56 7.95 0.40
N LEU A 101 3.57 7.45 -0.29
CA LEU A 101 4.93 7.99 -0.12
C LEU A 101 5.11 9.27 -0.94
N TYR A 102 4.22 10.25 -0.71
CA TYR A 102 4.19 11.56 -1.33
C TYR A 102 4.42 12.65 -0.29
N ARG A 103 4.92 13.81 -0.73
CA ARG A 103 5.25 14.96 0.15
C ARG A 103 4.06 15.49 0.97
N GLN A 104 2.83 15.24 0.53
CA GLN A 104 1.61 15.69 1.23
C GLN A 104 1.23 14.84 2.43
N TYR A 105 1.86 13.67 2.60
CA TYR A 105 1.62 12.76 3.73
C TYR A 105 2.81 12.73 4.69
N ASP A 106 2.65 12.06 5.81
CA ASP A 106 3.73 11.74 6.76
C ASP A 106 4.55 10.55 6.21
N HIS A 107 5.15 10.77 5.04
CA HIS A 107 5.82 9.73 4.26
C HIS A 107 7.00 9.08 4.98
N GLU A 108 7.71 9.83 5.84
CA GLU A 108 8.82 9.29 6.63
C GLU A 108 8.33 8.28 7.68
N ARG A 109 7.25 8.63 8.37
CA ARG A 109 6.61 7.73 9.33
C ARG A 109 6.06 6.49 8.64
N ILE A 110 5.41 6.66 7.47
CA ILE A 110 4.88 5.54 6.68
C ILE A 110 6.03 4.62 6.25
N ALA A 111 7.11 5.16 5.71
CA ALA A 111 8.27 4.38 5.28
C ALA A 111 8.91 3.62 6.46
N ARG A 112 9.00 4.25 7.62
CA ARG A 112 9.48 3.59 8.85
C ARG A 112 8.58 2.43 9.25
N LEU A 113 7.26 2.62 9.30
CA LEU A 113 6.31 1.56 9.61
C LEU A 113 6.42 0.39 8.62
N MET A 114 6.60 0.68 7.32
CA MET A 114 6.82 -0.36 6.31
C MET A 114 8.07 -1.18 6.60
N SER A 115 9.20 -0.51 6.90
CA SER A 115 10.45 -1.20 7.22
C SER A 115 10.37 -2.03 8.50
N GLU A 116 9.75 -1.50 9.55
CA GLU A 116 9.60 -2.21 10.84
C GLU A 116 8.67 -3.42 10.74
N ALA A 117 7.72 -3.39 9.81
CA ALA A 117 6.73 -4.45 9.64
C ALA A 117 7.16 -5.55 8.65
N ALA A 118 8.11 -5.27 7.76
CA ALA A 118 8.44 -6.18 6.66
C ALA A 118 9.37 -7.33 7.09
N SER A 119 9.19 -8.51 6.48
CA SER A 119 10.11 -9.65 6.62
C SER A 119 10.59 -10.22 5.29
N LYS A 120 9.84 -10.08 4.19
CA LYS A 120 10.25 -10.57 2.87
C LYS A 120 10.18 -9.50 1.79
N TYR A 121 9.01 -8.88 1.59
CA TYR A 121 8.81 -7.94 0.50
C TYR A 121 8.17 -6.63 0.97
N VAL A 122 8.65 -5.54 0.39
CA VAL A 122 8.01 -4.23 0.46
C VAL A 122 7.62 -3.82 -0.95
N CYS A 123 6.36 -3.47 -1.15
CA CYS A 123 5.84 -3.01 -2.42
C CYS A 123 5.29 -1.59 -2.31
N VAL A 124 5.69 -0.75 -3.24
CA VAL A 124 5.30 0.66 -3.26
C VAL A 124 4.73 1.02 -4.62
N GLY A 125 3.49 1.48 -4.64
CA GLY A 125 2.82 1.97 -5.85
C GLY A 125 2.51 3.45 -5.78
N GLY A 126 2.52 4.12 -6.94
CA GLY A 126 2.15 5.54 -6.99
C GLY A 126 2.39 6.19 -8.34
N ILE A 127 2.16 7.51 -8.39
CA ILE A 127 2.52 8.36 -9.52
C ILE A 127 4.03 8.63 -9.48
N GLU A 128 4.72 8.36 -10.58
CA GLU A 128 6.17 8.40 -10.65
C GLU A 128 6.76 9.74 -10.18
N ASP A 129 6.24 10.84 -10.68
CA ASP A 129 6.75 12.19 -10.37
C ASP A 129 6.50 12.64 -8.92
N TRP A 130 5.58 11.96 -8.22
CA TRP A 130 5.21 12.31 -6.84
C TRP A 130 5.80 11.36 -5.82
N LEU A 131 6.18 10.15 -6.25
CA LEU A 131 6.67 9.10 -5.38
C LEU A 131 8.07 9.43 -4.87
N LEU A 132 8.21 9.44 -3.56
CA LEU A 132 9.50 9.66 -2.90
C LEU A 132 10.26 8.33 -2.79
N PRO A 133 11.56 8.32 -3.10
CA PRO A 133 12.37 7.12 -3.01
C PRO A 133 12.73 6.81 -1.55
N TYR A 134 12.54 5.56 -1.16
CA TYR A 134 12.97 5.03 0.13
C TYR A 134 13.72 3.71 -0.04
N PRO A 135 14.81 3.51 0.70
CA PRO A 135 15.59 2.28 0.63
C PRO A 135 14.97 1.20 1.56
N PHE A 136 14.11 0.35 1.02
CA PHE A 136 13.51 -0.77 1.77
C PHE A 136 14.30 -2.08 1.67
N GLY A 137 15.44 -2.07 0.98
CA GLY A 137 16.24 -3.22 0.68
C GLY A 137 16.65 -3.26 -0.79
N ARG A 138 16.84 -4.45 -1.35
CA ARG A 138 17.20 -4.63 -2.75
C ARG A 138 15.97 -4.47 -3.64
N MET A 139 15.94 -3.45 -4.48
CA MET A 139 14.91 -3.35 -5.51
C MET A 139 15.09 -4.49 -6.51
N ILE A 140 14.10 -5.39 -6.60
CA ILE A 140 14.12 -6.56 -7.49
C ILE A 140 13.32 -6.34 -8.77
N ALA A 141 12.34 -5.43 -8.72
CA ALA A 141 11.56 -5.05 -9.89
C ALA A 141 11.02 -3.63 -9.77
N THR A 142 10.89 -2.97 -10.91
CA THR A 142 10.14 -1.72 -11.08
C THR A 142 9.32 -1.83 -12.35
N PHE A 143 8.05 -1.48 -12.26
CA PHE A 143 7.13 -1.49 -13.38
C PHE A 143 6.58 -0.10 -13.60
N ARG A 144 6.47 0.30 -14.86
CA ARG A 144 5.95 1.61 -15.27
C ARG A 144 4.85 1.40 -16.30
N PHE A 145 3.72 2.06 -16.11
CA PHE A 145 2.60 1.98 -17.07
C PHE A 145 1.80 3.28 -17.08
N PRO A 146 1.13 3.60 -18.19
CA PRO A 146 0.22 4.74 -18.28
C PRO A 146 -0.90 4.64 -17.24
N TYR A 147 -1.22 5.75 -16.61
CA TYR A 147 -2.30 5.87 -15.65
C TYR A 147 -2.89 7.28 -15.71
N ARG A 148 -4.08 7.42 -16.28
CA ARG A 148 -4.67 8.72 -16.59
C ARG A 148 -3.67 9.57 -17.41
N GLU A 149 -3.42 10.83 -17.02
CA GLU A 149 -2.40 11.71 -17.62
C GLU A 149 -0.97 11.52 -17.07
N TYR A 150 -0.76 10.52 -16.22
CA TYR A 150 0.50 10.26 -15.51
C TYR A 150 1.13 8.93 -15.91
N ILE A 151 2.32 8.70 -15.38
CA ILE A 151 2.95 7.38 -15.32
C ILE A 151 2.79 6.86 -13.88
N SER A 152 2.18 5.71 -13.76
CA SER A 152 2.18 4.95 -12.51
C SER A 152 3.43 4.08 -12.44
N VAL A 153 3.98 3.96 -11.26
CA VAL A 153 5.10 3.07 -10.97
C VAL A 153 4.71 2.11 -9.85
N PHE A 154 5.22 0.87 -9.96
CA PHE A 154 5.12 -0.14 -8.91
C PHE A 154 6.49 -0.74 -8.67
N ASN A 155 7.06 -0.46 -7.52
CA ASN A 155 8.37 -0.90 -7.09
C ASN A 155 8.25 -2.07 -6.11
N VAL A 156 9.05 -3.10 -6.34
CA VAL A 156 9.13 -4.29 -5.50
C VAL A 156 10.53 -4.38 -4.92
N TYR A 157 10.60 -4.45 -3.61
CA TYR A 157 11.84 -4.61 -2.87
C TYR A 157 11.83 -5.96 -2.14
N GLU A 158 12.92 -6.70 -2.25
CA GLU A 158 13.25 -7.75 -1.31
C GLU A 158 13.78 -7.07 -0.04
N TYR A 159 13.10 -7.27 1.08
CA TYR A 159 13.42 -6.59 2.32
C TYR A 159 14.79 -7.00 2.84
N ASP A 160 15.56 -6.04 3.33
CA ASP A 160 16.84 -6.24 3.98
C ASP A 160 16.84 -5.51 5.32
N GLU A 161 16.95 -6.27 6.42
CA GLU A 161 17.00 -5.74 7.78
C GLU A 161 18.20 -4.82 8.04
N TYR A 162 19.26 -4.91 7.22
CA TYR A 162 20.42 -4.02 7.27
C TYR A 162 20.23 -2.74 6.45
N CYS A 163 19.05 -2.51 5.91
CA CYS A 163 18.73 -1.25 5.22
C CYS A 163 18.82 -0.07 6.21
N PRO A 164 19.40 1.09 5.83
CA PRO A 164 19.70 2.21 6.73
C PRO A 164 18.52 2.76 7.56
N TRP A 165 17.29 2.45 7.19
CA TRP A 165 16.08 2.84 7.93
C TRP A 165 15.77 1.95 9.14
N SER A 166 16.32 0.74 9.20
CA SER A 166 16.18 -0.17 10.36
C SER A 166 17.11 0.21 11.52
N LEU A 167 18.04 1.13 11.32
CA LEU A 167 19.08 1.50 12.28
C LEU A 167 18.99 2.95 12.81
N ALA A 168 17.90 3.68 12.50
CA ALA A 168 17.75 5.09 12.90
C ALA A 168 16.68 5.28 14.00
#